data_58c2e9af4af962d3ee62400f99536e97
#
_entry.id   58c2e9af4af962d3ee62400f99536e97
#
_cell.length_a   1.000
_cell.length_b   1.000
_cell.length_c   1.000
_cell.angle_alpha   90.00
_cell.angle_beta   90.00
_cell.angle_gamma   90.00
#
_symmetry.space_group_name_H-M   'P 1'
#
loop_
_entity.id
_entity.type
_entity.pdbx_description
1 polymer ?
#
loop_
_entity_poly.entity_id
_entity_poly.type
_entity_poly.pdbx_seq_one_letter_code
_entity_poly.pdbx_strand_id
1 'polypeptide(L)'
;FKKAAEMADLVIAISEQTKRDIVEFLKIPEEKIRVVYQGCHQAFKEKYTEEQLKEIKQKFSLPDRFLLNVGTIEERKNLLSVVKALQGTDIPLVVVGKKTKYFQKIEQELAVNKVKALFLENVSMQELAGIYRLAEIFIYPSLFEGFGIPVIEALFSEPPVITSNTSCLPEAGGEHSLYVNPLDVEDIRVKIKQLWDNPEECRFRAEKGLDFAQKFTDEQIFRDLMKVYNELRS
;
A
#
# COMPACT_ATOMS: atom_id res chain seq x y z
N PHE A 1 1.78 20.98 15.88
CA PHE A 1 1.28 21.04 14.50
C PHE A 1 0.34 22.23 14.29
N LYS A 2 -0.76 22.39 15.07
CA LYS A 2 -1.78 23.44 14.87
C LYS A 2 -1.17 24.84 14.76
N LYS A 3 -0.35 25.25 15.75
CA LYS A 3 0.28 26.58 15.76
C LYS A 3 1.18 26.83 14.53
N ALA A 4 1.90 25.80 14.07
CA ALA A 4 2.73 25.92 12.86
C ALA A 4 1.85 26.12 11.60
N ALA A 5 0.74 25.39 11.49
CA ALA A 5 -0.20 25.53 10.38
C ALA A 5 -0.92 26.91 10.38
N GLU A 6 -1.24 27.45 11.57
CA GLU A 6 -1.82 28.78 11.71
C GLU A 6 -0.87 29.88 11.24
N MET A 7 0.43 29.74 11.50
CA MET A 7 1.48 30.72 11.15
C MET A 7 1.99 30.60 9.72
N ALA A 8 1.81 29.46 9.06
CA ALA A 8 2.25 29.25 7.68
C ALA A 8 1.39 30.05 6.68
N ASP A 9 1.94 30.50 5.58
CA ASP A 9 1.18 31.13 4.49
C ASP A 9 0.32 30.09 3.76
N LEU A 10 0.89 28.92 3.44
CA LEU A 10 0.20 27.76 2.92
C LEU A 10 0.59 26.50 3.68
N VAL A 11 -0.30 25.50 3.68
CA VAL A 11 -0.10 24.18 4.27
C VAL A 11 -0.20 23.16 3.15
N ILE A 12 0.79 22.26 3.04
CA ILE A 12 0.73 21.15 2.09
C ILE A 12 0.20 19.90 2.80
N ALA A 13 -0.90 19.36 2.31
CA ALA A 13 -1.44 18.07 2.71
C ALA A 13 -1.02 16.99 1.71
N ILE A 14 -0.74 15.78 2.21
CA ILE A 14 -0.26 14.66 1.38
C ILE A 14 -1.38 13.85 0.71
N SER A 15 -2.64 14.18 1.02
CA SER A 15 -3.85 13.57 0.44
C SER A 15 -5.05 14.51 0.67
N GLU A 16 -6.11 14.31 -0.10
CA GLU A 16 -7.39 15.01 0.14
C GLU A 16 -7.98 14.63 1.51
N GLN A 17 -7.79 13.38 1.95
CA GLN A 17 -8.17 12.98 3.31
C GLN A 17 -7.39 13.79 4.36
N THR A 18 -6.07 13.90 4.23
CA THR A 18 -5.25 14.70 5.16
C THR A 18 -5.67 16.18 5.13
N LYS A 19 -6.04 16.72 3.96
CA LYS A 19 -6.60 18.08 3.86
C LYS A 19 -7.89 18.20 4.66
N ARG A 20 -8.83 17.27 4.50
CA ARG A 20 -10.08 17.25 5.28
C ARG A 20 -9.81 17.18 6.80
N ASP A 21 -8.88 16.32 7.21
CA ASP A 21 -8.50 16.16 8.62
C ASP A 21 -7.90 17.46 9.19
N ILE A 22 -7.07 18.16 8.43
CA ILE A 22 -6.50 19.47 8.82
C ILE A 22 -7.60 20.52 9.02
N VAL A 23 -8.55 20.59 8.10
CA VAL A 23 -9.71 21.49 8.22
C VAL A 23 -10.55 21.12 9.43
N GLU A 24 -10.88 19.83 9.58
CA GLU A 24 -11.78 19.36 10.63
C GLU A 24 -11.18 19.46 12.03
N PHE A 25 -9.95 18.93 12.23
CA PHE A 25 -9.37 18.81 13.57
C PHE A 25 -8.51 20.00 13.97
N LEU A 26 -7.80 20.61 13.02
CA LEU A 26 -6.94 21.77 13.32
C LEU A 26 -7.63 23.10 13.09
N LYS A 27 -8.79 23.11 12.42
CA LYS A 27 -9.58 24.31 12.07
C LYS A 27 -8.78 25.31 11.21
N ILE A 28 -7.92 24.81 10.34
CA ILE A 28 -7.21 25.61 9.34
C ILE A 28 -8.15 25.86 8.17
N PRO A 29 -8.25 27.10 7.65
CA PRO A 29 -9.08 27.40 6.49
C PRO A 29 -8.68 26.59 5.26
N GLU A 30 -9.66 26.07 4.53
CA GLU A 30 -9.43 25.18 3.40
C GLU A 30 -8.61 25.85 2.28
N GLU A 31 -8.85 27.14 2.03
CA GLU A 31 -8.14 27.95 1.06
C GLU A 31 -6.62 28.07 1.33
N LYS A 32 -6.19 27.80 2.55
CA LYS A 32 -4.79 27.77 2.96
C LYS A 32 -4.10 26.44 2.69
N ILE A 33 -4.84 25.39 2.27
CA ILE A 33 -4.33 24.05 2.15
C ILE A 33 -4.25 23.64 0.67
N ARG A 34 -3.09 23.15 0.26
CA ARG A 34 -2.85 22.55 -1.07
C ARG A 34 -2.53 21.08 -0.91
N VAL A 35 -3.04 20.25 -1.82
CA VAL A 35 -2.70 18.84 -1.85
C VAL A 35 -1.55 18.62 -2.81
N VAL A 36 -0.47 18.00 -2.32
CA VAL A 36 0.64 17.52 -3.13
C VAL A 36 0.90 16.09 -2.70
N TYR A 37 0.64 15.15 -3.58
CA TYR A 37 0.81 13.73 -3.32
C TYR A 37 2.27 13.36 -3.09
N GLN A 38 2.49 12.19 -2.51
CA GLN A 38 3.82 11.59 -2.35
C GLN A 38 4.07 10.53 -3.44
N GLY A 39 5.32 10.32 -3.78
CA GLY A 39 5.76 9.20 -4.59
C GLY A 39 6.30 8.06 -3.74
N CYS A 40 6.93 7.11 -4.40
CA CYS A 40 7.67 6.02 -3.78
C CYS A 40 9.13 6.02 -4.22
N HIS A 41 9.94 5.18 -3.56
CA HIS A 41 11.36 5.06 -3.87
C HIS A 41 11.59 4.59 -5.32
N GLN A 42 12.67 5.06 -5.95
CA GLN A 42 13.00 4.80 -7.36
C GLN A 42 13.07 3.28 -7.68
N ALA A 43 13.52 2.45 -6.76
CA ALA A 43 13.61 1.00 -6.95
C ALA A 43 12.30 0.34 -7.42
N PHE A 44 11.13 0.88 -7.01
CA PHE A 44 9.82 0.35 -7.43
C PHE A 44 9.47 0.70 -8.87
N LYS A 45 10.10 1.75 -9.43
CA LYS A 45 9.91 2.24 -10.80
C LYS A 45 10.89 1.61 -11.80
N GLU A 46 11.93 0.92 -11.32
CA GLU A 46 12.96 0.27 -12.14
C GLU A 46 12.46 -1.08 -12.68
N LYS A 47 13.01 -1.47 -13.83
CA LYS A 47 12.79 -2.80 -14.41
C LYS A 47 13.79 -3.80 -13.80
N TYR A 48 13.32 -4.99 -13.55
CA TYR A 48 14.12 -6.10 -13.02
C TYR A 48 14.31 -7.16 -14.09
N THR A 49 15.51 -7.75 -14.18
CA THR A 49 15.74 -8.90 -15.06
C THR A 49 15.19 -10.17 -14.40
N GLU A 50 14.95 -11.21 -15.21
CA GLU A 50 14.51 -12.52 -14.68
C GLU A 50 15.52 -13.11 -13.70
N GLU A 51 16.83 -12.91 -13.95
CA GLU A 51 17.90 -13.35 -13.07
C GLU A 51 17.81 -12.67 -11.69
N GLN A 52 17.64 -11.34 -11.66
CA GLN A 52 17.48 -10.58 -10.41
C GLN A 52 16.27 -11.06 -9.61
N LEU A 53 15.15 -11.26 -10.28
CA LEU A 53 13.93 -11.77 -9.63
C LEU A 53 14.12 -13.20 -9.11
N LYS A 54 14.81 -14.05 -9.85
CA LYS A 54 15.15 -15.41 -9.44
C LYS A 54 16.08 -15.44 -8.21
N GLU A 55 17.07 -14.59 -8.18
CA GLU A 55 17.99 -14.44 -7.02
C GLU A 55 17.22 -14.01 -5.76
N ILE A 56 16.33 -13.01 -5.89
CA ILE A 56 15.48 -12.54 -4.79
C ILE A 56 14.56 -13.66 -4.31
N LYS A 57 13.91 -14.39 -5.24
CA LYS A 57 13.04 -15.51 -4.92
C LYS A 57 13.77 -16.60 -4.15
N GLN A 58 14.99 -16.96 -4.58
CA GLN A 58 15.83 -17.97 -3.91
C GLN A 58 16.32 -17.47 -2.55
N LYS A 59 16.81 -16.24 -2.46
CA LYS A 59 17.34 -15.65 -1.22
C LYS A 59 16.32 -15.69 -0.10
N PHE A 60 15.07 -15.35 -0.41
CA PHE A 60 13.99 -15.27 0.59
C PHE A 60 13.11 -16.52 0.63
N SER A 61 13.43 -17.56 -0.15
CA SER A 61 12.64 -18.80 -0.26
C SER A 61 11.15 -18.51 -0.52
N LEU A 62 10.88 -17.55 -1.44
CA LEU A 62 9.52 -17.14 -1.75
C LEU A 62 8.73 -18.27 -2.44
N PRO A 63 7.45 -18.46 -2.08
CA PRO A 63 6.56 -19.37 -2.82
C PRO A 63 6.42 -18.99 -4.29
N ASP A 64 6.00 -19.92 -5.13
CA ASP A 64 5.78 -19.67 -6.56
C ASP A 64 4.68 -18.62 -6.80
N ARG A 65 3.61 -18.70 -6.05
CA ARG A 65 2.51 -17.72 -6.01
C ARG A 65 2.25 -17.35 -4.56
N PHE A 66 2.06 -16.10 -4.27
CA PHE A 66 1.80 -15.63 -2.89
C PHE A 66 1.04 -14.31 -2.85
N LEU A 67 0.33 -14.13 -1.77
CA LEU A 67 -0.26 -12.86 -1.37
C LEU A 67 0.80 -12.06 -0.58
N LEU A 68 1.04 -10.82 -0.95
CA LEU A 68 2.02 -9.95 -0.29
C LEU A 68 1.33 -8.91 0.60
N ASN A 69 1.80 -8.76 1.83
CA ASN A 69 1.48 -7.64 2.72
C ASN A 69 2.76 -6.96 3.20
N VAL A 70 2.81 -5.63 3.19
CA VAL A 70 4.02 -4.87 3.55
C VAL A 70 3.69 -3.82 4.61
N GLY A 71 4.54 -3.74 5.63
CA GLY A 71 4.46 -2.72 6.68
C GLY A 71 4.75 -3.26 8.06
N THR A 72 4.98 -2.36 9.01
CA THR A 72 5.13 -2.73 10.42
C THR A 72 3.90 -3.50 10.91
N ILE A 73 4.13 -4.62 11.59
CA ILE A 73 3.05 -5.48 12.09
C ILE A 73 2.43 -4.83 13.32
N GLU A 74 1.40 -4.04 13.10
CA GLU A 74 0.63 -3.30 14.10
C GLU A 74 -0.87 -3.38 13.80
N GLU A 75 -1.71 -3.12 14.80
CA GLU A 75 -3.16 -3.28 14.70
C GLU A 75 -3.77 -2.48 13.55
N ARG A 76 -3.32 -1.24 13.36
CA ARG A 76 -3.79 -0.35 12.31
C ARG A 76 -3.61 -0.91 10.89
N LYS A 77 -2.56 -1.70 10.65
CA LYS A 77 -2.27 -2.34 9.36
C LYS A 77 -3.17 -3.55 9.06
N ASN A 78 -3.91 -4.02 10.08
CA ASN A 78 -4.99 -4.99 9.95
C ASN A 78 -4.60 -6.35 9.34
N LEU A 79 -3.34 -6.77 9.54
CA LEU A 79 -2.87 -8.08 9.09
C LEU A 79 -3.69 -9.24 9.67
N LEU A 80 -4.27 -9.04 10.87
CA LEU A 80 -5.11 -10.03 11.53
C LEU A 80 -6.32 -10.43 10.67
N SER A 81 -6.99 -9.47 10.05
CA SER A 81 -8.14 -9.73 9.17
C SER A 81 -7.72 -10.48 7.91
N VAL A 82 -6.51 -10.23 7.38
CA VAL A 82 -5.96 -11.01 6.25
C VAL A 82 -5.75 -12.46 6.65
N VAL A 83 -5.13 -12.71 7.81
CA VAL A 83 -4.91 -14.08 8.31
C VAL A 83 -6.25 -14.82 8.48
N LYS A 84 -7.27 -14.17 9.05
CA LYS A 84 -8.61 -14.76 9.17
C LYS A 84 -9.28 -15.01 7.82
N ALA A 85 -9.10 -14.11 6.87
CA ALA A 85 -9.65 -14.27 5.52
C ALA A 85 -9.02 -15.45 4.77
N LEU A 86 -7.78 -15.83 5.08
CA LEU A 86 -7.08 -16.96 4.48
C LEU A 86 -7.41 -18.32 5.11
N GLN A 87 -8.22 -18.36 6.18
CA GLN A 87 -8.64 -19.62 6.82
C GLN A 87 -9.27 -20.57 5.79
N GLY A 88 -8.78 -21.82 5.76
CA GLY A 88 -9.29 -22.86 4.87
C GLY A 88 -8.83 -22.71 3.41
N THR A 89 -7.84 -21.87 3.14
CA THR A 89 -7.20 -21.76 1.83
C THR A 89 -5.76 -22.28 1.88
N ASP A 90 -5.19 -22.63 0.73
CA ASP A 90 -3.77 -22.96 0.57
C ASP A 90 -2.94 -21.77 0.05
N ILE A 91 -3.51 -20.55 0.06
CA ILE A 91 -2.86 -19.34 -0.43
C ILE A 91 -1.70 -18.96 0.51
N PRO A 92 -0.44 -18.96 0.07
CA PRO A 92 0.68 -18.55 0.89
C PRO A 92 0.66 -17.03 1.11
N LEU A 93 0.96 -16.60 2.32
CA LEU A 93 1.09 -15.20 2.70
C LEU A 93 2.56 -14.86 2.93
N VAL A 94 3.07 -13.85 2.25
CA VAL A 94 4.39 -13.24 2.54
C VAL A 94 4.16 -11.88 3.19
N VAL A 95 4.78 -11.66 4.32
CA VAL A 95 4.70 -10.40 5.07
C VAL A 95 6.09 -9.81 5.22
N VAL A 96 6.28 -8.59 4.71
CA VAL A 96 7.54 -7.86 4.85
C VAL A 96 7.34 -6.70 5.82
N GLY A 97 8.03 -6.74 6.96
CA GLY A 97 7.93 -5.65 7.92
C GLY A 97 8.36 -6.02 9.33
N LYS A 98 8.63 -4.99 10.12
CA LYS A 98 9.09 -5.13 11.49
C LYS A 98 8.01 -5.73 12.38
N LYS A 99 8.37 -6.75 13.14
CA LYS A 99 7.55 -7.35 14.19
C LYS A 99 7.46 -6.42 15.41
N THR A 100 6.26 -6.24 15.92
CA THR A 100 5.99 -5.54 17.19
C THR A 100 5.43 -6.51 18.22
N LYS A 101 5.08 -6.03 19.42
CA LYS A 101 4.38 -6.87 20.42
C LYS A 101 3.05 -7.43 19.89
N TYR A 102 2.42 -6.74 18.94
CA TYR A 102 1.18 -7.18 18.30
C TYR A 102 1.37 -8.47 17.48
N PHE A 103 2.60 -8.78 17.06
CA PHE A 103 2.91 -10.01 16.31
C PHE A 103 2.50 -11.29 17.05
N GLN A 104 2.56 -11.33 18.38
CA GLN A 104 2.11 -12.49 19.17
C GLN A 104 0.64 -12.86 18.89
N LYS A 105 -0.22 -11.85 18.69
CA LYS A 105 -1.62 -12.07 18.33
C LYS A 105 -1.76 -12.65 16.91
N ILE A 106 -0.92 -12.18 15.99
CA ILE A 106 -0.88 -12.72 14.61
C ILE A 106 -0.42 -14.19 14.63
N GLU A 107 0.62 -14.51 15.39
CA GLU A 107 1.18 -15.87 15.52
C GLU A 107 0.14 -16.87 16.03
N GLN A 108 -0.63 -16.48 17.05
CA GLN A 108 -1.73 -17.29 17.58
C GLN A 108 -2.81 -17.54 16.52
N GLU A 109 -3.20 -16.50 15.79
CA GLU A 109 -4.23 -16.61 14.76
C GLU A 109 -3.78 -17.46 13.56
N LEU A 110 -2.50 -17.35 13.15
CA LEU A 110 -1.91 -18.21 12.12
C LEU A 110 -2.00 -19.69 12.49
N ALA A 111 -1.66 -20.02 13.74
CA ALA A 111 -1.71 -21.39 14.23
C ALA A 111 -3.17 -21.94 14.28
N VAL A 112 -4.12 -21.13 14.75
CA VAL A 112 -5.54 -21.50 14.81
C VAL A 112 -6.11 -21.73 13.41
N ASN A 113 -5.80 -20.85 12.46
CA ASN A 113 -6.36 -20.91 11.10
C ASN A 113 -5.50 -21.76 10.13
N LYS A 114 -4.36 -22.30 10.58
CA LYS A 114 -3.42 -23.10 9.77
C LYS A 114 -2.96 -22.38 8.49
N VAL A 115 -2.77 -21.06 8.55
CA VAL A 115 -2.33 -20.25 7.42
C VAL A 115 -0.82 -20.37 7.25
N LYS A 116 -0.37 -20.65 6.03
CA LYS A 116 1.05 -20.66 5.65
C LYS A 116 1.52 -19.23 5.46
N ALA A 117 2.41 -18.73 6.34
CA ALA A 117 2.94 -17.39 6.26
C ALA A 117 4.46 -17.34 6.39
N LEU A 118 5.11 -16.54 5.56
CA LEU A 118 6.53 -16.22 5.59
C LEU A 118 6.71 -14.77 6.01
N PHE A 119 7.49 -14.52 7.08
CA PHE A 119 7.76 -13.19 7.59
C PHE A 119 9.21 -12.79 7.29
N LEU A 120 9.38 -11.62 6.66
CA LEU A 120 10.67 -11.08 6.26
C LEU A 120 10.91 -9.73 6.96
N GLU A 121 12.10 -9.55 7.51
CA GLU A 121 12.59 -8.31 8.09
C GLU A 121 13.95 -7.94 7.46
N ASN A 122 14.35 -6.69 7.57
CA ASN A 122 15.64 -6.19 7.06
C ASN A 122 15.84 -6.44 5.56
N VAL A 123 14.79 -6.25 4.79
CA VAL A 123 14.78 -6.31 3.33
C VAL A 123 15.18 -4.94 2.78
N SER A 124 16.13 -4.87 1.86
CA SER A 124 16.50 -3.61 1.17
C SER A 124 15.40 -3.13 0.24
N MET A 125 15.44 -1.85 -0.17
CA MET A 125 14.42 -1.31 -1.09
C MET A 125 14.40 -2.01 -2.45
N GLN A 126 15.57 -2.39 -2.97
CA GLN A 126 15.69 -3.14 -4.21
C GLN A 126 15.07 -4.55 -4.08
N GLU A 127 15.38 -5.24 -2.99
CA GLU A 127 14.80 -6.55 -2.74
C GLU A 127 13.31 -6.48 -2.50
N LEU A 128 12.84 -5.47 -1.76
CA LEU A 128 11.41 -5.25 -1.52
C LEU A 128 10.66 -5.01 -2.84
N ALA A 129 11.20 -4.18 -3.73
CA ALA A 129 10.62 -3.96 -5.05
C ALA A 129 10.55 -5.24 -5.88
N GLY A 130 11.59 -6.08 -5.83
CA GLY A 130 11.58 -7.40 -6.47
C GLY A 130 10.54 -8.35 -5.84
N ILE A 131 10.34 -8.31 -4.51
CA ILE A 131 9.31 -9.11 -3.83
C ILE A 131 7.90 -8.67 -4.26
N TYR A 132 7.66 -7.35 -4.39
CA TYR A 132 6.39 -6.84 -4.94
C TYR A 132 6.15 -7.38 -6.35
N ARG A 133 7.16 -7.35 -7.25
CA ARG A 133 7.05 -7.85 -8.63
C ARG A 133 6.79 -9.36 -8.73
N LEU A 134 7.25 -10.12 -7.76
CA LEU A 134 7.03 -11.57 -7.66
C LEU A 134 5.69 -11.94 -7.03
N ALA A 135 5.01 -10.98 -6.40
CA ALA A 135 3.74 -11.22 -5.74
C ALA A 135 2.60 -11.41 -6.75
N GLU A 136 1.75 -12.39 -6.50
CA GLU A 136 0.52 -12.59 -7.29
C GLU A 136 -0.50 -11.49 -7.03
N ILE A 137 -0.61 -11.04 -5.78
CA ILE A 137 -1.54 -10.00 -5.33
C ILE A 137 -0.89 -9.26 -4.18
N PHE A 138 -0.99 -7.95 -4.17
CA PHE A 138 -0.68 -7.12 -3.00
C PHE A 138 -1.95 -6.80 -2.23
N ILE A 139 -1.93 -7.02 -0.90
CA ILE A 139 -3.07 -6.73 -0.02
C ILE A 139 -2.67 -5.78 1.10
N TYR A 140 -3.43 -4.70 1.24
CA TYR A 140 -3.17 -3.65 2.24
C TYR A 140 -4.48 -3.11 2.84
N PRO A 141 -5.18 -3.90 3.70
CA PRO A 141 -6.48 -3.54 4.25
C PRO A 141 -6.33 -2.70 5.53
N SER A 142 -5.46 -1.68 5.50
CA SER A 142 -5.20 -0.80 6.65
C SER A 142 -6.48 -0.06 7.08
N LEU A 143 -6.64 0.14 8.38
CA LEU A 143 -7.79 0.84 8.96
C LEU A 143 -7.70 2.35 8.74
N PHE A 144 -6.49 2.90 8.75
CA PHE A 144 -6.22 4.32 8.57
C PHE A 144 -4.80 4.58 8.08
N GLU A 145 -4.65 5.48 7.11
CA GLU A 145 -3.37 5.94 6.56
C GLU A 145 -3.41 7.44 6.26
N GLY A 146 -2.21 8.05 6.22
CA GLY A 146 -2.05 9.43 5.75
C GLY A 146 -2.06 9.55 4.23
N PHE A 147 -1.48 8.53 3.52
CA PHE A 147 -1.51 8.48 2.06
C PHE A 147 -1.58 7.05 1.51
N GLY A 148 -0.71 6.14 1.96
CA GLY A 148 -0.70 4.76 1.44
C GLY A 148 0.46 4.49 0.48
N ILE A 149 1.67 4.95 0.82
CA ILE A 149 2.89 4.70 0.01
C ILE A 149 3.03 3.23 -0.41
N PRO A 150 2.77 2.19 0.44
CA PRO A 150 2.84 0.80 0.02
C PRO A 150 1.90 0.43 -1.13
N VAL A 151 0.77 1.13 -1.27
CA VAL A 151 -0.13 0.96 -2.41
C VAL A 151 0.51 1.49 -3.69
N ILE A 152 1.16 2.67 -3.62
CA ILE A 152 1.88 3.26 -4.75
C ILE A 152 3.07 2.38 -5.18
N GLU A 153 3.81 1.83 -4.19
CA GLU A 153 4.90 0.87 -4.43
C GLU A 153 4.41 -0.36 -5.19
N ALA A 154 3.26 -0.91 -4.78
CA ALA A 154 2.63 -2.03 -5.46
C ALA A 154 2.23 -1.69 -6.91
N LEU A 155 1.57 -0.56 -7.12
CA LEU A 155 1.13 -0.15 -8.46
C LEU A 155 2.30 0.03 -9.43
N PHE A 156 3.43 0.60 -9.00
CA PHE A 156 4.65 0.68 -9.82
C PHE A 156 5.35 -0.66 -10.02
N SER A 157 5.17 -1.59 -9.09
CA SER A 157 5.76 -2.95 -9.16
C SER A 157 4.85 -3.97 -9.84
N GLU A 158 3.66 -3.57 -10.24
CA GLU A 158 2.73 -4.30 -11.11
C GLU A 158 1.93 -5.48 -10.51
N PRO A 159 1.93 -5.84 -9.21
CA PRO A 159 0.88 -6.73 -8.72
C PRO A 159 -0.47 -6.02 -8.66
N PRO A 160 -1.60 -6.70 -8.92
CA PRO A 160 -2.92 -6.15 -8.64
C PRO A 160 -3.08 -5.87 -7.14
N VAL A 161 -3.80 -4.79 -6.82
CA VAL A 161 -3.92 -4.27 -5.46
C VAL A 161 -5.30 -4.54 -4.88
N ILE A 162 -5.33 -5.08 -3.65
CA ILE A 162 -6.51 -5.08 -2.77
C ILE A 162 -6.21 -4.14 -1.60
N THR A 163 -7.04 -3.13 -1.39
CA THR A 163 -6.85 -2.18 -0.30
C THR A 163 -8.18 -1.75 0.32
N SER A 164 -8.15 -1.00 1.43
CA SER A 164 -9.37 -0.55 2.10
C SER A 164 -10.09 0.53 1.32
N ASN A 165 -11.41 0.57 1.45
CA ASN A 165 -12.28 1.62 0.95
C ASN A 165 -12.35 2.85 1.86
N THR A 166 -11.44 2.97 2.83
CA THR A 166 -11.43 3.99 3.88
C THR A 166 -10.20 4.89 3.80
N SER A 167 -10.27 6.05 4.47
CA SER A 167 -9.17 7.00 4.56
C SER A 167 -8.71 7.49 3.17
N CYS A 168 -7.42 7.66 2.97
CA CYS A 168 -6.81 8.07 1.70
C CYS A 168 -6.51 6.91 0.74
N LEU A 169 -6.79 5.67 1.12
CA LEU A 169 -6.41 4.51 0.31
C LEU A 169 -7.10 4.46 -1.07
N PRO A 170 -8.35 4.91 -1.25
CA PRO A 170 -8.92 5.08 -2.58
C PRO A 170 -8.19 6.11 -3.46
N GLU A 171 -7.61 7.16 -2.86
CA GLU A 171 -6.81 8.15 -3.58
C GLU A 171 -5.49 7.55 -4.09
N ALA A 172 -4.86 6.68 -3.28
CA ALA A 172 -3.63 6.00 -3.62
C ALA A 172 -3.82 4.84 -4.61
N GLY A 173 -4.93 4.09 -4.48
CA GLY A 173 -5.20 2.87 -5.25
C GLY A 173 -5.86 3.09 -6.61
N GLY A 174 -6.58 4.20 -6.80
CA GLY A 174 -7.29 4.50 -8.05
C GLY A 174 -8.44 3.54 -8.37
N GLU A 175 -9.00 3.69 -9.57
CA GLU A 175 -10.24 3.00 -9.95
C GLU A 175 -10.06 1.47 -10.16
N HIS A 176 -8.85 1.02 -10.45
CA HIS A 176 -8.58 -0.36 -10.83
C HIS A 176 -8.06 -1.25 -9.68
N SER A 177 -7.81 -0.70 -8.50
CA SER A 177 -7.62 -1.47 -7.28
C SER A 177 -8.95 -2.09 -6.82
N LEU A 178 -8.91 -3.25 -6.17
CA LEU A 178 -10.07 -3.79 -5.48
C LEU A 178 -10.16 -3.21 -4.07
N TYR A 179 -11.37 -2.82 -3.70
CA TYR A 179 -11.62 -2.21 -2.40
C TYR A 179 -12.39 -3.15 -1.49
N VAL A 180 -11.99 -3.18 -0.22
CA VAL A 180 -12.62 -3.97 0.84
C VAL A 180 -13.05 -3.08 2.00
N ASN A 181 -14.10 -3.49 2.69
CA ASN A 181 -14.33 -3.02 4.04
C ASN A 181 -13.31 -3.70 4.97
N PRO A 182 -12.34 -2.97 5.57
CA PRO A 182 -11.28 -3.59 6.38
C PRO A 182 -11.79 -4.27 7.66
N LEU A 183 -13.03 -4.00 8.06
CA LEU A 183 -13.67 -4.64 9.23
C LEU A 183 -14.45 -5.91 8.87
N ASP A 184 -14.61 -6.20 7.58
CA ASP A 184 -15.33 -7.37 7.09
C ASP A 184 -14.34 -8.41 6.52
N VAL A 185 -14.10 -9.46 7.31
CA VAL A 185 -13.19 -10.55 6.94
C VAL A 185 -13.68 -11.32 5.72
N GLU A 186 -15.01 -11.43 5.54
CA GLU A 186 -15.56 -12.15 4.39
C GLU A 186 -15.43 -11.35 3.10
N ASP A 187 -15.60 -10.03 3.14
CA ASP A 187 -15.33 -9.16 1.99
C ASP A 187 -13.86 -9.26 1.55
N ILE A 188 -12.92 -9.27 2.53
CA ILE A 188 -11.49 -9.49 2.26
C ILE A 188 -11.27 -10.84 1.58
N ARG A 189 -11.87 -11.93 2.11
CA ARG A 189 -11.78 -13.29 1.57
C ARG A 189 -12.28 -13.35 0.13
N VAL A 190 -13.46 -12.80 -0.13
CA VAL A 190 -14.09 -12.79 -1.45
C VAL A 190 -13.19 -12.10 -2.47
N LYS A 191 -12.63 -10.93 -2.14
CA LYS A 191 -11.75 -10.19 -3.05
C LYS A 191 -10.40 -10.89 -3.30
N ILE A 192 -9.83 -11.54 -2.26
CA ILE A 192 -8.63 -12.37 -2.45
C ILE A 192 -8.93 -13.49 -3.43
N LYS A 193 -10.02 -14.26 -3.22
CA LYS A 193 -10.39 -15.38 -4.11
C LYS A 193 -10.71 -14.90 -5.51
N GLN A 194 -11.41 -13.78 -5.67
CA GLN A 194 -11.74 -13.18 -6.97
C GLN A 194 -10.48 -13.02 -7.84
N LEU A 195 -9.40 -12.44 -7.29
CA LEU A 195 -8.16 -12.27 -8.05
C LEU A 195 -7.34 -13.57 -8.13
N TRP A 196 -7.25 -14.34 -7.04
CA TRP A 196 -6.44 -15.55 -7.00
C TRP A 196 -6.85 -16.58 -8.04
N ASP A 197 -8.15 -16.68 -8.32
CA ASP A 197 -8.75 -17.61 -9.27
C ASP A 197 -8.88 -17.02 -10.68
N ASN A 198 -8.52 -15.73 -10.89
CA ASN A 198 -8.68 -15.04 -12.18
C ASN A 198 -7.40 -14.30 -12.62
N PRO A 199 -6.43 -15.00 -13.24
CA PRO A 199 -5.18 -14.38 -13.71
C PRO A 199 -5.38 -13.31 -14.79
N GLU A 200 -6.45 -13.35 -15.57
CA GLU A 200 -6.75 -12.33 -16.59
C GLU A 200 -7.14 -11.01 -15.93
N GLU A 201 -7.98 -11.06 -14.90
CA GLU A 201 -8.34 -9.89 -14.12
C GLU A 201 -7.12 -9.30 -13.39
N CYS A 202 -6.23 -10.16 -12.87
CA CYS A 202 -4.97 -9.72 -12.27
C CYS A 202 -4.14 -8.90 -13.26
N ARG A 203 -3.90 -9.40 -14.46
CA ARG A 203 -3.12 -8.70 -15.51
C ARG A 203 -3.76 -7.37 -15.91
N PHE A 204 -5.07 -7.37 -16.15
CA PHE A 204 -5.79 -6.15 -16.48
C PHE A 204 -5.65 -5.08 -15.40
N ARG A 205 -5.84 -5.45 -14.11
CA ARG A 205 -5.73 -4.51 -12.99
C ARG A 205 -4.31 -4.03 -12.75
N ALA A 206 -3.33 -4.89 -12.95
CA ALA A 206 -1.91 -4.55 -12.86
C ALA A 206 -1.53 -3.48 -13.90
N GLU A 207 -1.90 -3.69 -15.17
CA GLU A 207 -1.66 -2.74 -16.25
C GLU A 207 -2.33 -1.38 -15.96
N LYS A 208 -3.61 -1.38 -15.63
CA LYS A 208 -4.37 -0.17 -15.33
C LYS A 208 -3.89 0.52 -14.05
N GLY A 209 -3.42 -0.25 -13.08
CA GLY A 209 -2.79 0.27 -11.86
C GLY A 209 -1.49 1.01 -12.16
N LEU A 210 -0.64 0.47 -13.03
CA LEU A 210 0.59 1.12 -13.47
C LEU A 210 0.32 2.41 -14.24
N ASP A 211 -0.70 2.42 -15.13
CA ASP A 211 -1.14 3.65 -15.83
C ASP A 211 -1.54 4.73 -14.82
N PHE A 212 -2.35 4.36 -13.82
CA PHE A 212 -2.78 5.28 -12.77
C PHE A 212 -1.62 5.79 -11.91
N ALA A 213 -0.61 4.95 -11.64
CA ALA A 213 0.55 5.31 -10.80
C ALA A 213 1.39 6.44 -11.43
N GLN A 214 1.27 6.69 -12.75
CA GLN A 214 2.06 7.72 -13.44
C GLN A 214 1.83 9.13 -12.86
N LYS A 215 0.72 9.39 -12.20
CA LYS A 215 0.48 10.65 -11.49
C LYS A 215 1.34 10.84 -10.23
N PHE A 216 2.01 9.77 -9.75
CA PHE A 216 2.89 9.79 -8.58
C PHE A 216 4.38 9.70 -8.96
N THR A 217 4.72 10.02 -10.21
CA THR A 217 6.13 10.16 -10.63
C THR A 217 6.77 11.40 -9.99
N ASP A 218 8.08 11.36 -9.82
CA ASP A 218 8.82 12.46 -9.20
C ASP A 218 8.65 13.77 -10.00
N GLU A 219 8.57 13.68 -11.33
CA GLU A 219 8.32 14.84 -12.20
C GLU A 219 6.94 15.45 -11.97
N GLN A 220 5.92 14.64 -11.79
CA GLN A 220 4.56 15.14 -11.54
C GLN A 220 4.46 15.79 -10.16
N ILE A 221 5.00 15.13 -9.13
CA ILE A 221 5.04 15.65 -7.76
C ILE A 221 5.82 16.98 -7.71
N PHE A 222 6.98 17.03 -8.38
CA PHE A 222 7.76 18.25 -8.47
C PHE A 222 6.99 19.40 -9.15
N ARG A 223 6.29 19.13 -10.26
CA ARG A 223 5.44 20.13 -10.91
C ARG A 223 4.36 20.67 -9.97
N ASP A 224 3.68 19.78 -9.23
CA ASP A 224 2.61 20.18 -8.33
C ASP A 224 3.14 20.94 -7.12
N LEU A 225 4.30 20.55 -6.59
CA LEU A 225 4.99 21.29 -5.54
C LEU A 225 5.40 22.70 -6.01
N MET A 226 5.94 22.82 -7.23
CA MET A 226 6.34 24.10 -7.78
C MET A 226 5.18 25.05 -8.05
N LYS A 227 3.97 24.53 -8.36
CA LYS A 227 2.77 25.37 -8.43
C LYS A 227 2.49 26.05 -7.08
N VAL A 228 2.57 25.29 -5.98
CA VAL A 228 2.36 25.85 -4.63
C VAL A 228 3.40 26.91 -4.30
N TYR A 229 4.68 26.70 -4.62
CA TYR A 229 5.72 27.70 -4.42
C TYR A 229 5.53 28.98 -5.26
N ASN A 230 5.00 28.84 -6.48
CA ASN A 230 4.74 29.99 -7.33
C ASN A 230 3.53 30.82 -6.85
N GLU A 231 2.54 30.20 -6.23
CA GLU A 231 1.43 30.91 -5.56
C GLU A 231 1.91 31.84 -4.43
N LEU A 232 3.01 31.47 -3.75
CA LEU A 232 3.58 32.29 -2.66
C LEU A 232 4.38 33.51 -3.18
N ARG A 233 4.68 33.55 -4.47
CA ARG A 233 5.47 34.64 -5.09
C ARG A 233 4.61 35.67 -5.82
N SER A 234 3.33 35.33 -6.04
CA SER A 234 2.35 36.20 -6.70
C SER A 234 1.61 37.06 -5.65
#